data_1392041106a6a215735668f19d57feb2
#
_entry.id   1392041106a6a215735668f19d57feb2
#
_cell.length_a   1.000
_cell.length_b   1.000
_cell.length_c   1.000
_cell.angle_alpha   90.00
_cell.angle_beta   90.00
_cell.angle_gamma   90.00
#
_symmetry.space_group_name_H-M   'P 1'
#
loop_
_entity.id
_entity.type
_entity.pdbx_description
1 polymer ?
#
loop_
_entity_poly.entity_id
_entity_poly.type
_entity_poly.pdbx_seq_one_letter_code
_entity_poly.pdbx_strand_id
1 'polypeptide(L)'
;MVYVAGLDFGTSGARITVIDDAATVVAHNQIAYALSLQSDLSNLWLTTLAELLQTLPAAIRQTLDAITINGTSATVLLCDATGQPLTDPLIYNDDRGQAYRALLETLMPAGSPALSATSSLVKLLWWQANLAPAIFQQAQFLMHQADWLAFHLHGKPGLSDYHNALKLGYDVGELAYPQVVTNLGLTALLPKVKAPGSLIGPISPKASQRYGISSACLIFAGTTDSIAAFLASGASDPGDAVTSLGSTLVLKLLSKTRVDDSRYGIYSHRLGDLWLVGGASNTGGAVLKHYFTDEQLRELSLKIP
;
A
#
# COMPACT_ATOMS: atom_id res chain seq x y z
N MET A 1 13.70 -26.28 0.98
CA MET A 1 13.97 -24.93 0.38
C MET A 1 12.65 -24.22 0.34
N VAL A 2 12.57 -23.09 0.99
CA VAL A 2 11.36 -22.26 1.11
C VAL A 2 11.41 -21.17 0.05
N TYR A 3 10.34 -20.96 -0.71
CA TYR A 3 10.24 -19.87 -1.69
C TYR A 3 9.17 -18.88 -1.29
N VAL A 4 9.55 -17.62 -1.18
CA VAL A 4 8.67 -16.51 -0.81
C VAL A 4 8.61 -15.49 -1.95
N ALA A 5 7.40 -15.17 -2.41
CA ALA A 5 7.16 -14.15 -3.42
C ALA A 5 6.66 -12.85 -2.79
N GLY A 6 7.34 -11.75 -3.09
CA GLY A 6 6.90 -10.39 -2.83
C GLY A 6 6.45 -9.72 -4.12
N LEU A 7 5.23 -9.13 -4.11
CA LEU A 7 4.74 -8.32 -5.21
C LEU A 7 4.62 -6.86 -4.76
N ASP A 8 5.05 -5.94 -5.63
CA ASP A 8 5.01 -4.50 -5.39
C ASP A 8 4.23 -3.82 -6.52
N PHE A 9 3.09 -3.21 -6.18
CA PHE A 9 2.21 -2.49 -7.11
C PHE A 9 2.37 -0.99 -6.89
N GLY A 10 3.29 -0.40 -7.64
CA GLY A 10 3.57 1.03 -7.59
C GLY A 10 2.70 1.86 -8.53
N THR A 11 3.08 3.14 -8.70
CA THR A 11 2.36 4.10 -9.55
C THR A 11 2.57 3.84 -11.05
N SER A 12 3.78 3.46 -11.45
CA SER A 12 4.19 3.35 -12.85
C SER A 12 4.35 1.91 -13.35
N GLY A 13 4.10 0.92 -12.49
CA GLY A 13 4.28 -0.48 -12.81
C GLY A 13 4.21 -1.36 -11.58
N ALA A 14 4.35 -2.65 -11.80
CA ALA A 14 4.44 -3.64 -10.73
C ALA A 14 5.61 -4.60 -10.96
N ARG A 15 6.06 -5.22 -9.88
CA ARG A 15 7.16 -6.19 -9.90
C ARG A 15 6.86 -7.38 -9.01
N ILE A 16 7.48 -8.50 -9.32
CA ILE A 16 7.51 -9.69 -8.48
C ILE A 16 8.96 -10.10 -8.25
N THR A 17 9.28 -10.43 -7.01
CA THR A 17 10.58 -11.01 -6.65
C THR A 17 10.33 -12.26 -5.80
N VAL A 18 11.01 -13.33 -6.14
CA VAL A 18 11.00 -14.58 -5.38
C VAL A 18 12.37 -14.78 -4.77
N ILE A 19 12.40 -15.04 -3.47
CA ILE A 19 13.63 -15.37 -2.73
C ILE A 19 13.52 -16.76 -2.12
N ASP A 20 14.67 -17.39 -1.89
CA ASP A 20 14.78 -18.63 -1.14
C ASP A 20 15.02 -18.38 0.36
N ASP A 21 15.21 -19.46 1.13
CA ASP A 21 15.52 -19.44 2.58
C ASP A 21 16.89 -18.83 2.93
N ALA A 22 17.76 -18.63 1.93
CA ALA A 22 19.03 -17.90 2.06
C ALA A 22 18.90 -16.42 1.65
N ALA A 23 17.68 -15.93 1.39
CA ALA A 23 17.38 -14.60 0.84
C ALA A 23 17.99 -14.35 -0.55
N THR A 24 18.31 -15.40 -1.29
CA THR A 24 18.82 -15.31 -2.66
C THR A 24 17.65 -15.08 -3.61
N VAL A 25 17.77 -14.10 -4.51
CA VAL A 25 16.76 -13.86 -5.55
C VAL A 25 16.83 -14.99 -6.59
N VAL A 26 15.77 -15.79 -6.67
CA VAL A 26 15.64 -16.92 -7.62
C VAL A 26 14.79 -16.59 -8.84
N ALA A 27 13.93 -15.57 -8.73
CA ALA A 27 13.19 -15.03 -9.88
C ALA A 27 12.85 -13.56 -9.62
N HIS A 28 12.88 -12.76 -10.69
CA HIS A 28 12.47 -11.35 -10.67
C HIS A 28 11.86 -10.97 -12.01
N ASN A 29 10.73 -10.28 -11.98
CA ASN A 29 10.12 -9.69 -13.17
C ASN A 29 9.44 -8.38 -12.82
N GLN A 30 9.29 -7.51 -13.84
CA GLN A 30 8.59 -6.24 -13.71
C GLN A 30 7.78 -5.93 -14.97
N ILE A 31 6.68 -5.24 -14.79
CA ILE A 31 5.78 -4.78 -15.85
C ILE A 31 5.53 -3.28 -15.63
N ALA A 32 5.86 -2.46 -16.63
CA ALA A 32 5.52 -1.05 -16.62
C ALA A 32 4.07 -0.85 -17.09
N TYR A 33 3.35 0.08 -16.47
CA TYR A 33 1.99 0.40 -16.89
C TYR A 33 1.99 1.31 -18.12
N ALA A 34 1.22 0.93 -19.13
CA ALA A 34 0.85 1.80 -20.23
C ALA A 34 -0.43 2.57 -19.85
N LEU A 35 -0.28 3.63 -19.01
CA LEU A 35 -1.41 4.40 -18.52
C LEU A 35 -1.94 5.36 -19.59
N SER A 36 -3.26 5.43 -19.71
CA SER A 36 -4.01 6.45 -20.43
C SER A 36 -5.05 7.09 -19.50
N LEU A 37 -5.62 8.23 -19.89
CA LEU A 37 -6.69 8.89 -19.12
C LEU A 37 -7.96 8.04 -18.97
N GLN A 38 -8.11 6.97 -19.75
CA GLN A 38 -9.27 6.07 -19.77
C GLN A 38 -8.91 4.67 -19.23
N SER A 39 -7.75 4.49 -18.59
CA SER A 39 -7.35 3.18 -18.08
C SER A 39 -8.27 2.73 -16.93
N ASP A 40 -8.88 1.55 -17.08
CA ASP A 40 -9.50 0.83 -15.97
C ASP A 40 -8.39 0.27 -15.07
N LEU A 41 -8.10 0.99 -13.99
CA LEU A 41 -7.00 0.65 -13.08
C LEU A 41 -7.21 -0.69 -12.38
N SER A 42 -8.43 -1.02 -12.02
CA SER A 42 -8.72 -2.29 -11.34
C SER A 42 -8.44 -3.48 -12.26
N ASN A 43 -8.90 -3.40 -13.50
CA ASN A 43 -8.61 -4.43 -14.49
C ASN A 43 -7.12 -4.48 -14.86
N LEU A 44 -6.46 -3.32 -14.98
CA LEU A 44 -5.01 -3.24 -15.20
C LEU A 44 -4.23 -3.96 -14.10
N TRP A 45 -4.56 -3.71 -12.84
CA TRP A 45 -3.87 -4.35 -11.72
C TRP A 45 -4.10 -5.85 -11.69
N LEU A 46 -5.33 -6.33 -11.95
CA LEU A 46 -5.61 -7.78 -12.01
C LEU A 46 -4.91 -8.49 -13.17
N THR A 47 -4.87 -7.85 -14.33
CA THR A 47 -4.15 -8.37 -15.49
C THR A 47 -2.65 -8.45 -15.18
N THR A 48 -2.09 -7.37 -14.63
CA THR A 48 -0.68 -7.32 -14.23
C THR A 48 -0.35 -8.36 -13.15
N LEU A 49 -1.23 -8.56 -12.15
CA LEU A 49 -1.06 -9.63 -11.15
C LEU A 49 -0.97 -11.01 -11.82
N ALA A 50 -1.89 -11.29 -12.74
CA ALA A 50 -1.91 -12.54 -13.47
C ALA A 50 -0.65 -12.73 -14.32
N GLU A 51 -0.24 -11.70 -15.06
CA GLU A 51 0.96 -11.73 -15.90
C GLU A 51 2.22 -11.93 -15.06
N LEU A 52 2.42 -11.17 -13.98
CA LEU A 52 3.58 -11.33 -13.10
C LEU A 52 3.69 -12.74 -12.53
N LEU A 53 2.57 -13.31 -12.06
CA LEU A 53 2.56 -14.68 -11.56
C LEU A 53 2.88 -15.69 -12.67
N GLN A 54 2.41 -15.46 -13.90
CA GLN A 54 2.66 -16.35 -15.03
C GLN A 54 4.10 -16.25 -15.58
N THR A 55 4.81 -15.13 -15.38
CA THR A 55 6.22 -14.99 -15.75
C THR A 55 7.14 -15.90 -14.92
N LEU A 56 6.70 -16.34 -13.75
CA LEU A 56 7.47 -17.27 -12.94
C LEU A 56 7.49 -18.66 -13.59
N PRO A 57 8.63 -19.36 -13.58
CA PRO A 57 8.69 -20.75 -14.01
C PRO A 57 7.66 -21.62 -13.27
N ALA A 58 7.04 -22.58 -13.98
CA ALA A 58 6.02 -23.45 -13.40
C ALA A 58 6.54 -24.20 -12.15
N ALA A 59 7.80 -24.62 -12.16
CA ALA A 59 8.43 -25.29 -11.01
C ALA A 59 8.45 -24.38 -9.76
N ILE A 60 8.73 -23.06 -9.92
CA ILE A 60 8.70 -22.09 -8.81
C ILE A 60 7.26 -21.89 -8.34
N ARG A 61 6.30 -21.67 -9.27
CA ARG A 61 4.88 -21.49 -8.88
C ARG A 61 4.32 -22.65 -8.06
N GLN A 62 4.67 -23.89 -8.44
CA GLN A 62 4.22 -25.10 -7.76
C GLN A 62 4.88 -25.35 -6.40
N THR A 63 5.97 -24.64 -6.11
CA THR A 63 6.73 -24.75 -4.85
C THR A 63 6.72 -23.46 -4.04
N LEU A 64 5.94 -22.46 -4.41
CA LEU A 64 5.80 -21.24 -3.60
C LEU A 64 5.15 -21.59 -2.25
N ASP A 65 5.83 -21.21 -1.17
CA ASP A 65 5.36 -21.39 0.20
C ASP A 65 4.57 -20.18 0.70
N ALA A 66 4.96 -18.97 0.27
CA ALA A 66 4.32 -17.75 0.73
C ALA A 66 4.27 -16.65 -0.34
N ILE A 67 3.21 -15.83 -0.27
CA ILE A 67 3.05 -14.63 -1.09
C ILE A 67 2.62 -13.46 -0.19
N THR A 68 3.20 -12.28 -0.44
CA THR A 68 2.73 -11.01 0.11
C THR A 68 2.66 -9.95 -0.98
N ILE A 69 1.75 -8.98 -0.83
CA ILE A 69 1.55 -7.89 -1.81
C ILE A 69 1.61 -6.56 -1.09
N ASN A 70 2.39 -5.61 -1.59
CA ASN A 70 2.34 -4.21 -1.20
C ASN A 70 1.86 -3.34 -2.36
N GLY A 71 1.33 -2.19 -2.02
CA GLY A 71 0.79 -1.23 -2.97
C GLY A 71 0.92 0.20 -2.48
N THR A 72 0.46 1.14 -3.29
CA THR A 72 0.54 2.57 -2.98
C THR A 72 -0.33 2.93 -1.78
N SER A 73 0.24 3.68 -0.84
CA SER A 73 -0.46 4.11 0.38
C SER A 73 -1.68 4.98 0.04
N ALA A 74 -2.82 4.71 0.67
CA ALA A 74 -4.08 5.43 0.49
C ALA A 74 -4.70 5.34 -0.93
N THR A 75 -4.27 4.41 -1.77
CA THR A 75 -5.03 4.00 -2.95
C THR A 75 -6.11 3.03 -2.51
N VAL A 76 -7.38 3.37 -2.76
CA VAL A 76 -8.54 2.66 -2.20
C VAL A 76 -9.60 2.36 -3.25
N LEU A 77 -10.33 1.28 -3.01
CA LEU A 77 -11.48 0.83 -3.80
C LEU A 77 -12.68 0.68 -2.87
N LEU A 78 -13.85 1.11 -3.32
CA LEU A 78 -15.13 0.84 -2.67
C LEU A 78 -15.76 -0.36 -3.38
N CYS A 79 -15.97 -1.45 -2.65
CA CYS A 79 -16.35 -2.73 -3.24
C CYS A 79 -17.69 -3.25 -2.70
N ASP A 80 -18.38 -4.01 -3.53
CA ASP A 80 -19.58 -4.76 -3.16
C ASP A 80 -19.26 -6.02 -2.32
N ALA A 81 -20.29 -6.81 -2.01
CA ALA A 81 -20.19 -8.06 -1.25
C ALA A 81 -19.30 -9.13 -1.92
N THR A 82 -19.10 -9.06 -3.23
CA THR A 82 -18.27 -9.99 -4.00
C THR A 82 -16.82 -9.49 -4.17
N GLY A 83 -16.52 -8.28 -3.67
CA GLY A 83 -15.22 -7.64 -3.82
C GLY A 83 -15.03 -6.93 -5.16
N GLN A 84 -16.10 -6.74 -5.95
CA GLN A 84 -16.04 -5.98 -7.19
C GLN A 84 -16.08 -4.47 -6.89
N PRO A 85 -15.24 -3.66 -7.52
CA PRO A 85 -15.27 -2.21 -7.38
C PRO A 85 -16.60 -1.64 -7.89
N LEU A 86 -17.21 -0.77 -7.10
CA LEU A 86 -18.44 -0.04 -7.46
C LEU A 86 -18.17 1.22 -8.29
N THR A 87 -16.94 1.70 -8.24
CA THR A 87 -16.46 2.89 -8.93
C THR A 87 -14.98 2.70 -9.28
N ASP A 88 -14.44 3.63 -10.07
CA ASP A 88 -13.00 3.72 -10.25
C ASP A 88 -12.28 3.89 -8.91
N PRO A 89 -11.09 3.28 -8.75
CA PRO A 89 -10.27 3.45 -7.57
C PRO A 89 -9.86 4.91 -7.36
N LEU A 90 -9.78 5.35 -6.10
CA LEU A 90 -9.19 6.65 -5.75
C LEU A 90 -7.71 6.44 -5.38
N ILE A 91 -6.83 6.90 -6.26
CA ILE A 91 -5.39 6.67 -6.13
C ILE A 91 -4.74 7.56 -5.06
N TYR A 92 -3.51 7.28 -4.68
CA TYR A 92 -2.78 7.87 -3.56
C TYR A 92 -2.74 9.41 -3.51
N ASN A 93 -2.72 10.08 -4.67
CA ASN A 93 -2.67 11.55 -4.80
C ASN A 93 -4.03 12.18 -5.14
N ASP A 94 -5.11 11.41 -5.15
CA ASP A 94 -6.46 11.94 -5.35
C ASP A 94 -6.91 12.71 -4.11
N ASP A 95 -7.19 13.99 -4.25
CA ASP A 95 -7.52 14.92 -3.17
C ASP A 95 -8.97 15.41 -3.21
N ARG A 96 -9.85 14.77 -4.02
CA ARG A 96 -11.27 15.15 -4.13
C ARG A 96 -12.02 15.18 -2.79
N GLY A 97 -11.52 14.43 -1.80
CA GLY A 97 -12.05 14.42 -0.43
C GLY A 97 -11.59 15.60 0.45
N GLN A 98 -10.77 16.52 -0.07
CA GLN A 98 -10.16 17.60 0.70
C GLN A 98 -11.16 18.44 1.52
N ALA A 99 -12.37 18.65 1.02
CA ALA A 99 -13.42 19.39 1.73
C ALA A 99 -13.82 18.75 3.07
N TYR A 100 -13.66 17.44 3.23
CA TYR A 100 -13.99 16.71 4.45
C TYR A 100 -12.87 16.76 5.51
N ARG A 101 -11.70 17.27 5.16
CA ARG A 101 -10.59 17.45 6.09
C ARG A 101 -10.95 18.33 7.27
N ALA A 102 -11.64 19.47 7.03
CA ALA A 102 -12.05 20.39 8.08
C ALA A 102 -12.98 19.72 9.11
N LEU A 103 -13.87 18.84 8.69
CA LEU A 103 -14.70 18.04 9.60
C LEU A 103 -13.81 17.13 10.47
N LEU A 104 -12.88 16.41 9.87
CA LEU A 104 -12.00 15.50 10.60
C LEU A 104 -11.08 16.24 11.57
N GLU A 105 -10.62 17.45 11.26
CA GLU A 105 -9.79 18.29 12.14
C GLU A 105 -10.52 18.66 13.45
N THR A 106 -11.85 18.70 13.45
CA THR A 106 -12.64 18.91 14.68
C THR A 106 -12.81 17.65 15.52
N LEU A 107 -12.54 16.49 14.96
CA LEU A 107 -12.84 15.18 15.56
C LEU A 107 -11.60 14.39 15.95
N MET A 108 -10.52 14.51 15.18
CA MET A 108 -9.32 13.68 15.32
C MET A 108 -8.16 14.47 15.95
N PRO A 109 -7.22 13.78 16.61
CA PRO A 109 -6.02 14.42 17.14
C PRO A 109 -5.26 15.15 16.04
N ALA A 110 -4.75 16.34 16.36
CA ALA A 110 -3.83 17.06 15.48
C ALA A 110 -2.62 16.16 15.19
N GLY A 111 -2.26 16.05 13.90
CA GLY A 111 -1.15 15.16 13.49
C GLY A 111 -1.61 13.78 13.02
N SER A 112 -2.88 13.42 13.13
CA SER A 112 -3.37 12.17 12.57
C SER A 112 -3.10 12.11 11.05
N PRO A 113 -2.48 11.04 10.51
CA PRO A 113 -2.29 10.86 9.07
C PRO A 113 -3.60 10.82 8.27
N ALA A 114 -4.71 10.52 8.92
CA ALA A 114 -6.04 10.56 8.31
C ALA A 114 -6.51 11.98 7.97
N LEU A 115 -5.87 13.03 8.51
CA LEU A 115 -6.14 14.44 8.18
C LEU A 115 -5.49 14.90 6.86
N SER A 116 -4.71 14.05 6.20
CA SER A 116 -4.20 14.38 4.86
C SER A 116 -5.34 14.51 3.86
N ALA A 117 -5.28 15.52 2.98
CA ALA A 117 -6.25 15.72 1.90
C ALA A 117 -6.42 14.49 0.98
N THR A 118 -5.41 13.64 0.91
CA THR A 118 -5.40 12.42 0.09
C THR A 118 -5.58 11.14 0.91
N SER A 119 -5.98 11.24 2.19
CA SER A 119 -6.14 10.08 3.07
C SER A 119 -7.28 9.16 2.63
N SER A 120 -7.19 7.88 3.00
CA SER A 120 -8.26 6.91 2.75
C SER A 120 -9.57 7.31 3.41
N LEU A 121 -9.51 7.95 4.59
CA LEU A 121 -10.70 8.36 5.34
C LEU A 121 -11.44 9.52 4.65
N VAL A 122 -10.73 10.55 4.17
CA VAL A 122 -11.40 11.66 3.45
C VAL A 122 -12.02 11.17 2.13
N LYS A 123 -11.40 10.20 1.46
CA LYS A 123 -11.95 9.56 0.25
C LYS A 123 -13.22 8.77 0.54
N LEU A 124 -13.26 8.06 1.67
CA LEU A 124 -14.45 7.32 2.09
C LEU A 124 -15.60 8.27 2.40
N LEU A 125 -15.35 9.38 3.11
CA LEU A 125 -16.35 10.42 3.36
C LEU A 125 -16.83 11.07 2.06
N TRP A 126 -15.93 11.30 1.10
CA TRP A 126 -16.29 11.82 -0.21
C TRP A 126 -17.23 10.86 -0.95
N TRP A 127 -16.95 9.56 -0.98
CA TRP A 127 -17.84 8.57 -1.58
C TRP A 127 -19.23 8.57 -0.91
N GLN A 128 -19.27 8.58 0.43
CA GLN A 128 -20.53 8.62 1.17
C GLN A 128 -21.42 9.80 0.77
N ALA A 129 -20.82 10.96 0.55
CA ALA A 129 -21.55 12.19 0.27
C ALA A 129 -21.86 12.43 -1.22
N ASN A 130 -21.07 11.86 -2.13
CA ASN A 130 -21.12 12.22 -3.55
C ASN A 130 -21.58 11.08 -4.47
N LEU A 131 -21.55 9.83 -4.02
CA LEU A 131 -22.12 8.74 -4.82
C LEU A 131 -23.65 8.75 -4.72
N ALA A 132 -24.29 8.31 -5.80
CA ALA A 132 -25.73 8.05 -5.75
C ALA A 132 -26.03 7.06 -4.61
N PRO A 133 -27.05 7.32 -3.78
CA PRO A 133 -27.37 6.47 -2.62
C PRO A 133 -27.49 4.98 -2.98
N ALA A 134 -28.10 4.69 -4.12
CA ALA A 134 -28.28 3.31 -4.61
C ALA A 134 -26.94 2.60 -4.92
N ILE A 135 -25.88 3.34 -5.26
CA ILE A 135 -24.53 2.79 -5.47
C ILE A 135 -23.84 2.62 -4.11
N PHE A 136 -23.84 3.65 -3.27
CA PHE A 136 -23.17 3.60 -1.98
C PHE A 136 -23.76 2.51 -1.05
N GLN A 137 -25.06 2.26 -1.12
CA GLN A 137 -25.73 1.19 -0.34
C GLN A 137 -25.30 -0.22 -0.72
N GLN A 138 -24.70 -0.41 -1.89
CA GLN A 138 -24.12 -1.70 -2.30
C GLN A 138 -22.72 -1.93 -1.72
N ALA A 139 -22.09 -0.88 -1.17
CA ALA A 139 -20.76 -0.98 -0.60
C ALA A 139 -20.76 -1.88 0.64
N GLN A 140 -19.84 -2.84 0.66
CA GLN A 140 -19.62 -3.76 1.77
C GLN A 140 -18.20 -3.66 2.31
N PHE A 141 -17.25 -3.24 1.47
CA PHE A 141 -15.85 -3.17 1.85
C PHE A 141 -15.17 -1.93 1.26
N LEU A 142 -14.40 -1.25 2.09
CA LEU A 142 -13.31 -0.41 1.61
C LEU A 142 -12.04 -1.25 1.65
N MET A 143 -11.36 -1.38 0.51
CA MET A 143 -10.10 -2.12 0.41
C MET A 143 -9.01 -1.22 -0.16
N HIS A 144 -7.80 -1.27 0.42
CA HIS A 144 -6.62 -0.66 -0.20
C HIS A 144 -6.16 -1.50 -1.40
N GLN A 145 -5.38 -0.92 -2.29
CA GLN A 145 -4.88 -1.60 -3.49
C GLN A 145 -4.23 -2.96 -3.17
N ALA A 146 -3.31 -2.99 -2.19
CA ALA A 146 -2.64 -4.21 -1.76
C ALA A 146 -3.63 -5.25 -1.21
N ASP A 147 -4.59 -4.81 -0.38
CA ASP A 147 -5.62 -5.66 0.23
C ASP A 147 -6.52 -6.28 -0.82
N TRP A 148 -6.94 -5.48 -1.80
CA TRP A 148 -7.81 -5.92 -2.88
C TRP A 148 -7.12 -6.94 -3.79
N LEU A 149 -5.85 -6.71 -4.13
CA LEU A 149 -5.05 -7.66 -4.90
C LEU A 149 -4.83 -8.96 -4.12
N ALA A 150 -4.49 -8.88 -2.82
CA ALA A 150 -4.34 -10.04 -1.96
C ALA A 150 -5.65 -10.82 -1.79
N PHE A 151 -6.80 -10.12 -1.74
CA PHE A 151 -8.12 -10.75 -1.73
C PHE A 151 -8.32 -11.70 -2.92
N HIS A 152 -7.85 -11.32 -4.12
CA HIS A 152 -7.93 -12.19 -5.30
C HIS A 152 -7.07 -13.46 -5.19
N LEU A 153 -6.12 -13.49 -4.24
CA LEU A 153 -5.35 -14.70 -3.94
C LEU A 153 -6.01 -15.54 -2.83
N HIS A 154 -6.36 -14.95 -1.68
CA HIS A 154 -6.86 -15.70 -0.51
C HIS A 154 -8.40 -15.77 -0.42
N GLY A 155 -9.14 -14.97 -1.17
CA GLY A 155 -10.61 -15.04 -1.26
C GLY A 155 -11.38 -14.49 -0.05
N LYS A 156 -10.74 -13.76 0.90
CA LYS A 156 -11.37 -13.22 2.11
C LYS A 156 -11.39 -11.67 2.05
N PRO A 157 -12.50 -11.02 1.67
CA PRO A 157 -12.55 -9.57 1.57
C PRO A 157 -12.53 -8.89 2.96
N GLY A 158 -12.28 -7.58 2.99
CA GLY A 158 -12.35 -6.77 4.21
C GLY A 158 -11.23 -7.03 5.22
N LEU A 159 -10.05 -7.46 4.76
CA LEU A 159 -8.84 -7.56 5.55
C LEU A 159 -7.84 -6.51 5.09
N SER A 160 -7.10 -5.91 6.03
CA SER A 160 -6.03 -4.96 5.75
C SER A 160 -4.90 -5.11 6.76
N ASP A 161 -3.83 -4.39 6.56
CA ASP A 161 -2.76 -4.22 7.53
C ASP A 161 -2.75 -2.81 8.14
N TYR A 162 -2.05 -2.64 9.27
CA TYR A 162 -2.07 -1.38 9.99
C TYR A 162 -1.27 -0.25 9.30
N HIS A 163 -0.41 -0.53 8.30
CA HIS A 163 0.25 0.50 7.50
C HIS A 163 -0.71 1.10 6.47
N ASN A 164 -1.49 0.25 5.81
CA ASN A 164 -2.54 0.69 4.89
C ASN A 164 -3.68 1.39 5.67
N ALA A 165 -4.15 0.80 6.77
CA ALA A 165 -5.25 1.34 7.56
C ALA A 165 -4.90 2.64 8.31
N LEU A 166 -3.63 3.03 8.44
CA LEU A 166 -3.19 4.24 9.14
C LEU A 166 -3.89 5.50 8.63
N LYS A 167 -3.93 5.68 7.31
CA LYS A 167 -4.61 6.82 6.67
C LYS A 167 -6.13 6.67 6.58
N LEU A 168 -6.67 5.52 7.01
CA LEU A 168 -8.10 5.29 7.22
C LEU A 168 -8.52 5.64 8.64
N GLY A 169 -7.59 6.12 9.46
CA GLY A 169 -7.84 6.53 10.84
C GLY A 169 -7.62 5.44 11.88
N TYR A 170 -7.01 4.31 11.50
CA TYR A 170 -6.62 3.29 12.46
C TYR A 170 -5.48 3.78 13.36
N ASP A 171 -5.65 3.68 14.67
CA ASP A 171 -4.58 4.01 15.62
C ASP A 171 -3.62 2.83 15.76
N VAL A 172 -2.41 3.01 15.26
CA VAL A 172 -1.36 1.99 15.29
C VAL A 172 -0.71 1.83 16.66
N GLY A 173 -0.95 2.75 17.60
CA GLY A 173 -0.55 2.62 19.00
C GLY A 173 -1.49 1.71 19.76
N GLU A 174 -2.78 2.00 19.67
CA GLU A 174 -3.85 1.25 20.34
C GLU A 174 -4.28 -0.02 19.58
N LEU A 175 -3.83 -0.18 18.34
CA LEU A 175 -4.22 -1.26 17.41
C LEU A 175 -5.75 -1.38 17.25
N ALA A 176 -6.42 -0.24 17.13
CA ALA A 176 -7.87 -0.15 17.01
C ALA A 176 -8.29 1.07 16.19
N TYR A 177 -9.52 1.07 15.67
CA TYR A 177 -10.17 2.28 15.21
C TYR A 177 -10.67 3.10 16.40
N PRO A 178 -10.27 4.38 16.52
CA PRO A 178 -10.78 5.25 17.58
C PRO A 178 -12.31 5.42 17.49
N GLN A 179 -12.95 5.68 18.65
CA GLN A 179 -14.41 5.87 18.71
C GLN A 179 -14.91 6.95 17.74
N VAL A 180 -14.13 8.00 17.51
CA VAL A 180 -14.46 9.07 16.56
C VAL A 180 -14.61 8.54 15.13
N VAL A 181 -13.77 7.60 14.71
CA VAL A 181 -13.86 6.98 13.37
C VAL A 181 -15.07 6.07 13.28
N THR A 182 -15.33 5.27 14.32
CA THR A 182 -16.50 4.38 14.35
C THR A 182 -17.82 5.15 14.42
N ASN A 183 -17.83 6.34 15.01
CA ASN A 183 -19.01 7.23 15.08
C ASN A 183 -19.36 7.92 13.74
N LEU A 184 -18.49 7.82 12.73
CA LEU A 184 -18.82 8.35 11.38
C LEU A 184 -19.92 7.55 10.65
N GLY A 185 -20.39 6.45 11.25
CA GLY A 185 -21.44 5.60 10.65
C GLY A 185 -20.94 4.71 9.50
N LEU A 186 -19.61 4.56 9.36
CA LEU A 186 -18.94 3.83 8.27
C LEU A 186 -18.29 2.53 8.74
N THR A 187 -18.50 2.13 9.99
CA THR A 187 -17.83 0.98 10.63
C THR A 187 -17.96 -0.31 9.82
N ALA A 188 -19.11 -0.53 9.18
CA ALA A 188 -19.35 -1.72 8.37
C ALA A 188 -18.41 -1.85 7.17
N LEU A 189 -17.87 -0.73 6.66
CA LEU A 189 -16.96 -0.67 5.52
C LEU A 189 -15.48 -0.77 5.92
N LEU A 190 -15.17 -0.57 7.22
CA LEU A 190 -13.80 -0.58 7.70
C LEU A 190 -13.23 -2.00 7.71
N PRO A 191 -12.01 -2.22 7.16
CA PRO A 191 -11.41 -3.53 7.15
C PRO A 191 -11.01 -3.99 8.57
N LYS A 192 -11.00 -5.30 8.77
CA LYS A 192 -10.34 -5.92 9.92
C LYS A 192 -8.83 -5.83 9.73
N VAL A 193 -8.17 -5.14 10.66
CA VAL A 193 -6.74 -4.83 10.55
C VAL A 193 -5.88 -5.91 11.21
N LYS A 194 -4.80 -6.27 10.53
CA LYS A 194 -3.77 -7.22 10.98
C LYS A 194 -2.40 -6.54 11.05
N ALA A 195 -1.46 -7.17 11.72
CA ALA A 195 -0.06 -6.75 11.61
C ALA A 195 0.48 -7.12 10.20
N PRO A 196 1.27 -6.26 9.54
CA PRO A 196 2.01 -6.64 8.34
C PRO A 196 2.83 -7.91 8.57
N GLY A 197 2.91 -8.78 7.56
CA GLY A 197 3.59 -10.07 7.66
C GLY A 197 2.83 -11.13 8.47
N SER A 198 1.62 -10.85 8.99
CA SER A 198 0.82 -11.88 9.67
C SER A 198 0.07 -12.76 8.67
N LEU A 199 -0.11 -14.02 9.02
CA LEU A 199 -0.81 -14.99 8.18
C LEU A 199 -2.29 -14.59 7.99
N ILE A 200 -2.73 -14.52 6.72
CA ILE A 200 -4.12 -14.39 6.32
C ILE A 200 -4.76 -15.78 6.15
N GLY A 201 -4.06 -16.69 5.48
CA GLY A 201 -4.49 -18.06 5.24
C GLY A 201 -3.90 -18.64 3.95
N PRO A 202 -4.32 -19.83 3.57
CA PRO A 202 -3.89 -20.42 2.31
C PRO A 202 -4.45 -19.66 1.11
N ILE A 203 -3.78 -19.82 -0.03
CA ILE A 203 -4.31 -19.39 -1.32
C ILE A 203 -5.67 -20.07 -1.57
N SER A 204 -6.62 -19.34 -2.14
CA SER A 204 -7.93 -19.91 -2.45
C SER A 204 -7.80 -20.97 -3.57
N PRO A 205 -8.67 -22.02 -3.57
CA PRO A 205 -8.65 -23.02 -4.63
C PRO A 205 -8.79 -22.41 -6.03
N LYS A 206 -9.60 -21.36 -6.16
CA LYS A 206 -9.81 -20.64 -7.42
C LYS A 206 -8.51 -19.97 -7.90
N ALA A 207 -7.77 -19.30 -7.01
CA ALA A 207 -6.52 -18.64 -7.35
C ALA A 207 -5.40 -19.66 -7.61
N SER A 208 -5.30 -20.71 -6.79
CA SER A 208 -4.35 -21.81 -6.97
C SER A 208 -4.49 -22.42 -8.38
N GLN A 209 -5.70 -22.76 -8.78
CA GLN A 209 -5.97 -23.30 -10.11
C GLN A 209 -5.69 -22.29 -11.21
N ARG A 210 -6.15 -21.04 -11.05
CA ARG A 210 -5.99 -19.98 -12.07
C ARG A 210 -4.53 -19.68 -12.38
N TYR A 211 -3.68 -19.63 -11.35
CA TYR A 211 -2.28 -19.19 -11.48
C TYR A 211 -1.28 -20.37 -11.49
N GLY A 212 -1.74 -21.59 -11.27
CA GLY A 212 -0.88 -22.79 -11.20
C GLY A 212 0.07 -22.74 -9.98
N ILE A 213 -0.39 -22.15 -8.87
CA ILE A 213 0.35 -22.04 -7.61
C ILE A 213 -0.07 -23.18 -6.69
N SER A 214 0.87 -23.73 -5.91
CA SER A 214 0.60 -24.75 -4.90
C SER A 214 -0.59 -24.36 -4.02
N SER A 215 -1.55 -25.28 -3.79
CA SER A 215 -2.65 -25.07 -2.85
C SER A 215 -2.18 -24.93 -1.39
N ALA A 216 -0.94 -25.32 -1.09
CA ALA A 216 -0.32 -25.15 0.22
C ALA A 216 0.29 -23.76 0.40
N CYS A 217 0.40 -22.94 -0.66
CA CYS A 217 0.95 -21.60 -0.58
C CYS A 217 0.12 -20.72 0.38
N LEU A 218 0.82 -20.01 1.28
CA LEU A 218 0.22 -19.14 2.29
C LEU A 218 0.26 -17.68 1.86
N ILE A 219 -0.81 -16.96 2.11
CA ILE A 219 -0.90 -15.52 1.85
C ILE A 219 -0.75 -14.75 3.16
N PHE A 220 0.16 -13.78 3.16
CA PHE A 220 0.46 -12.94 4.31
C PHE A 220 -0.01 -11.51 4.08
N ALA A 221 -0.37 -10.82 5.16
CA ALA A 221 -0.70 -9.40 5.12
C ALA A 221 0.49 -8.60 4.60
N GLY A 222 0.22 -7.70 3.68
CA GLY A 222 1.24 -6.88 3.04
C GLY A 222 1.58 -5.63 3.84
N THR A 223 1.95 -4.59 3.09
CA THR A 223 2.29 -3.27 3.61
C THR A 223 2.12 -2.23 2.50
N THR A 224 2.53 -0.99 2.75
CA THR A 224 2.62 0.03 1.71
C THR A 224 3.99 0.01 1.02
N ASP A 225 4.03 0.47 -0.25
CA ASP A 225 5.24 0.60 -1.06
C ASP A 225 6.40 1.30 -0.33
N SER A 226 6.09 2.39 0.38
CA SER A 226 7.10 3.18 1.08
C SER A 226 7.66 2.49 2.33
N ILE A 227 6.90 1.61 2.97
CA ILE A 227 7.39 0.79 4.09
C ILE A 227 8.20 -0.39 3.54
N ALA A 228 7.73 -1.02 2.46
CA ALA A 228 8.48 -2.08 1.79
C ALA A 228 9.86 -1.58 1.32
N ALA A 229 9.94 -0.36 0.77
CA ALA A 229 11.20 0.26 0.37
C ALA A 229 12.14 0.51 1.57
N PHE A 230 11.59 0.89 2.75
CA PHE A 230 12.40 0.99 3.97
C PHE A 230 12.94 -0.38 4.39
N LEU A 231 12.09 -1.40 4.45
CA LEU A 231 12.51 -2.75 4.82
C LEU A 231 13.59 -3.30 3.86
N ALA A 232 13.49 -3.00 2.58
CA ALA A 232 14.47 -3.40 1.57
C ALA A 232 15.85 -2.75 1.75
N SER A 233 15.96 -1.66 2.53
CA SER A 233 17.25 -1.03 2.84
C SER A 233 18.11 -1.83 3.82
N GLY A 234 17.50 -2.80 4.52
CA GLY A 234 18.16 -3.58 5.58
C GLY A 234 18.33 -2.84 6.91
N ALA A 235 17.84 -1.59 7.03
CA ALA A 235 17.85 -0.86 8.30
C ALA A 235 16.99 -1.59 9.34
N SER A 236 17.53 -1.87 10.54
CA SER A 236 16.91 -2.71 11.56
C SER A 236 17.05 -2.17 12.97
N ASP A 237 18.04 -1.32 13.24
CA ASP A 237 18.35 -0.84 14.57
C ASP A 237 17.75 0.55 14.84
N PRO A 238 17.32 0.82 16.10
CA PRO A 238 16.93 2.18 16.49
C PRO A 238 18.05 3.18 16.22
N GLY A 239 17.73 4.24 15.47
CA GLY A 239 18.70 5.23 15.01
C GLY A 239 19.07 5.08 13.55
N ASP A 240 18.79 3.93 12.93
CA ASP A 240 18.96 3.79 11.49
C ASP A 240 18.03 4.73 10.75
N ALA A 241 18.59 5.43 9.76
CA ALA A 241 17.83 6.37 8.93
C ALA A 241 18.01 6.03 7.46
N VAL A 242 16.92 6.15 6.71
CA VAL A 242 16.89 5.97 5.26
C VAL A 242 16.40 7.26 4.60
N THR A 243 17.21 7.75 3.68
CA THR A 243 16.85 8.88 2.81
C THR A 243 16.55 8.34 1.42
N SER A 244 15.32 8.55 0.95
CA SER A 244 14.93 8.23 -0.42
C SER A 244 14.82 9.52 -1.23
N LEU A 245 15.67 9.66 -2.25
CA LEU A 245 15.66 10.80 -3.15
C LEU A 245 15.05 10.37 -4.50
N GLY A 246 13.72 10.45 -4.56
CA GLY A 246 12.96 10.33 -5.80
C GLY A 246 12.57 11.70 -6.34
N SER A 247 11.41 11.84 -6.97
CA SER A 247 10.82 13.15 -7.30
C SER A 247 10.63 14.01 -6.05
N THR A 248 10.27 13.37 -4.93
CA THR A 248 10.23 13.93 -3.58
C THR A 248 11.38 13.39 -2.74
N LEU A 249 11.74 14.12 -1.67
CA LEU A 249 12.65 13.65 -0.64
C LEU A 249 11.82 13.01 0.48
N VAL A 250 12.12 11.77 0.84
CA VAL A 250 11.53 11.08 1.99
C VAL A 250 12.62 10.71 2.98
N LEU A 251 12.41 11.08 4.25
CA LEU A 251 13.27 10.70 5.36
C LEU A 251 12.52 9.75 6.27
N LYS A 252 13.16 8.66 6.66
CA LYS A 252 12.62 7.69 7.62
C LYS A 252 13.68 7.33 8.64
N LEU A 253 13.29 7.32 9.90
CA LEU A 253 14.16 7.01 11.05
C LEU A 253 13.49 5.93 11.90
N LEU A 254 14.21 4.87 12.20
CA LEU A 254 13.75 3.84 13.13
C LEU A 254 13.97 4.31 14.58
N SER A 255 12.91 4.30 15.39
CA SER A 255 12.89 4.86 16.72
C SER A 255 12.20 3.95 17.73
N LYS A 256 12.63 4.02 19.00
CA LYS A 256 11.91 3.41 20.14
C LYS A 256 10.70 4.23 20.57
N THR A 257 10.64 5.49 20.15
CA THR A 257 9.59 6.44 20.56
C THR A 257 8.78 6.86 19.35
N ARG A 258 7.45 6.88 19.50
CA ARG A 258 6.53 7.47 18.52
C ARG A 258 6.72 8.98 18.47
N VAL A 259 6.82 9.54 17.27
CA VAL A 259 6.92 10.99 17.04
C VAL A 259 5.96 11.37 15.92
N ASP A 260 4.98 12.19 16.26
CA ASP A 260 4.01 12.75 15.31
C ASP A 260 4.02 14.27 15.46
N ASP A 261 4.28 15.01 14.37
CA ASP A 261 4.23 16.47 14.35
C ASP A 261 3.68 16.98 13.02
N SER A 262 2.40 17.34 13.03
CA SER A 262 1.69 17.79 11.83
C SER A 262 2.23 19.10 11.24
N ARG A 263 2.91 19.95 12.04
CA ARG A 263 3.51 21.20 11.56
C ARG A 263 4.57 20.94 10.51
N TYR A 264 5.25 19.79 10.60
CA TYR A 264 6.32 19.38 9.69
C TYR A 264 5.93 18.17 8.83
N GLY A 265 4.67 17.71 8.90
CA GLY A 265 4.20 16.52 8.17
C GLY A 265 4.89 15.23 8.64
N ILE A 266 5.37 15.20 9.89
CA ILE A 266 6.02 14.04 10.50
C ILE A 266 4.96 13.16 11.16
N TYR A 267 4.99 11.87 10.87
CA TYR A 267 4.17 10.87 11.54
C TYR A 267 4.89 9.51 11.58
N SER A 268 4.46 8.68 12.51
CA SER A 268 5.08 7.39 12.78
C SER A 268 4.22 6.23 12.27
N HIS A 269 4.86 5.29 11.58
CA HIS A 269 4.31 3.96 11.36
C HIS A 269 4.80 3.03 12.48
N ARG A 270 3.97 2.07 12.87
CA ARG A 270 4.42 1.00 13.74
C ARG A 270 5.20 -0.04 12.93
N LEU A 271 6.36 -0.48 13.41
CA LEU A 271 7.17 -1.51 12.78
C LEU A 271 7.59 -2.53 13.85
N GLY A 272 6.75 -3.55 14.09
CA GLY A 272 6.90 -4.44 15.23
C GLY A 272 6.79 -3.68 16.55
N ASP A 273 7.86 -3.72 17.34
CA ASP A 273 7.97 -3.00 18.63
C ASP A 273 8.63 -1.61 18.48
N LEU A 274 8.98 -1.22 17.26
CA LEU A 274 9.60 0.04 16.95
C LEU A 274 8.65 0.96 16.19
N TRP A 275 9.08 2.22 16.03
CA TRP A 275 8.39 3.24 15.29
C TRP A 275 9.23 3.70 14.10
N LEU A 276 8.66 3.69 12.92
CA LEU A 276 9.27 4.28 11.76
C LEU A 276 8.73 5.69 11.59
N VAL A 277 9.48 6.64 12.14
CA VAL A 277 9.20 8.08 12.06
C VAL A 277 9.59 8.56 10.69
N GLY A 278 8.70 9.26 10.01
CA GLY A 278 8.98 9.74 8.66
C GLY A 278 8.32 11.04 8.31
N GLY A 279 8.93 11.72 7.37
CA GLY A 279 8.41 12.92 6.72
C GLY A 279 8.83 12.96 5.27
N ALA A 280 8.10 13.74 4.49
CA ALA A 280 8.37 13.93 3.07
C ALA A 280 8.40 15.43 2.73
N SER A 281 9.28 15.79 1.81
CA SER A 281 9.36 17.13 1.22
C SER A 281 9.17 17.03 -0.29
N ASN A 282 8.43 17.96 -0.87
CA ASN A 282 8.32 18.09 -2.33
C ASN A 282 9.63 18.58 -2.99
N THR A 283 10.63 18.95 -2.19
CA THR A 283 11.96 19.37 -2.65
C THR A 283 12.86 18.14 -2.78
N GLY A 284 12.70 17.41 -3.84
CA GLY A 284 13.48 16.21 -4.15
C GLY A 284 14.15 16.28 -5.52
N GLY A 285 14.42 15.13 -6.12
CA GLY A 285 15.07 15.03 -7.44
C GLY A 285 14.32 15.73 -8.57
N ALA A 286 13.01 15.98 -8.44
CA ALA A 286 12.25 16.75 -9.41
C ALA A 286 12.79 18.20 -9.55
N VAL A 287 13.38 18.78 -8.49
CA VAL A 287 14.02 20.08 -8.55
C VAL A 287 15.23 20.05 -9.49
N LEU A 288 16.02 18.99 -9.46
CA LEU A 288 17.17 18.82 -10.36
C LEU A 288 16.73 18.78 -11.82
N LYS A 289 15.61 18.09 -12.12
CA LYS A 289 15.04 18.02 -13.47
C LYS A 289 14.50 19.35 -14.00
N HIS A 290 14.24 20.30 -13.10
CA HIS A 290 13.86 21.66 -13.48
C HIS A 290 15.06 22.46 -14.03
N TYR A 291 16.27 22.19 -13.55
CA TYR A 291 17.49 22.90 -13.92
C TYR A 291 18.37 22.16 -14.92
N PHE A 292 18.27 20.83 -14.98
CA PHE A 292 19.13 19.98 -15.79
C PHE A 292 18.31 19.00 -16.62
N THR A 293 18.75 18.72 -17.84
CA THR A 293 18.21 17.65 -18.67
C THR A 293 18.64 16.27 -18.11
N ASP A 294 17.93 15.20 -18.48
CA ASP A 294 18.31 13.84 -18.07
C ASP A 294 19.71 13.45 -18.56
N GLU A 295 20.15 13.98 -19.71
CA GLU A 295 21.51 13.79 -20.26
C GLU A 295 22.55 14.49 -19.38
N GLN A 296 22.32 15.77 -19.04
CA GLN A 296 23.21 16.52 -18.14
C GLN A 296 23.30 15.87 -16.75
N LEU A 297 22.18 15.38 -16.20
CA LEU A 297 22.18 14.68 -14.91
C LEU A 297 23.00 13.39 -14.99
N ARG A 298 22.92 12.65 -16.11
CA ARG A 298 23.71 11.45 -16.32
C ARG A 298 25.21 11.75 -16.40
N GLU A 299 25.58 12.77 -17.17
CA GLU A 299 26.99 13.20 -17.28
C GLU A 299 27.55 13.70 -15.93
N LEU A 300 26.78 14.48 -15.18
CA LEU A 300 27.18 14.99 -13.88
C LEU A 300 27.31 13.85 -12.85
N SER A 301 26.44 12.85 -12.90
CA SER A 301 26.49 11.69 -12.01
C SER A 301 27.79 10.88 -12.20
N LEU A 302 28.35 10.85 -13.40
CA LEU A 302 29.65 10.19 -13.66
C LEU A 302 30.83 10.94 -13.05
N LYS A 303 30.67 12.19 -12.63
CA LYS A 303 31.71 13.04 -12.03
C LYS A 303 31.65 13.06 -10.50
N ILE A 304 30.67 12.38 -9.91
CA ILE A 304 30.58 12.20 -8.45
C ILE A 304 31.63 11.17 -8.05
N PRO A 305 32.56 11.49 -7.11
CA PRO A 305 33.60 10.57 -6.69
C PRO A 305 33.08 9.33 -5.96
#